data_6a44e0d09732652c45415845184b2f3f
#
_entry.id   6a44e0d09732652c45415845184b2f3f
#
_cell.length_a   1.000
_cell.length_b   1.000
_cell.length_c   1.000
_cell.angle_alpha   90.00
_cell.angle_beta   90.00
_cell.angle_gamma   90.00
#
_symmetry.space_group_name_H-M   'P 1'
#
loop_
_entity.id
_entity.type
_entity.pdbx_description
1 polymer ?
#
loop_
_entity_poly.entity_id
_entity_poly.type
_entity_poly.pdbx_seq_one_letter_code
_entity_poly.pdbx_strand_id
1 'polypeptide(L)'
;MWHRVSIGVATALGLILLAGPEENAAEDSVQQAAVAAGKAALPVPRFVSLKSDKVNVRKGPSTDQSIVWVFSRAGLPVEVIAESDNWRRVRDSEGADGWVFHSLLSARRTVLVTPWSKGEERIPLYGSKSTSSRAVADLQSGVLGSVLECDGEWCQVSVDDYSGYVLQDRLWGVYRGEEVK
;
A
#
# COMPACT_ATOMS: atom_id res chain seq x y z
N MET A 1 89.78 -2.19 -39.67
CA MET A 1 88.55 -1.98 -40.48
C MET A 1 87.50 -1.49 -39.57
N TRP A 2 87.03 -0.33 -39.84
CA TRP A 2 86.20 0.50 -38.95
C TRP A 2 84.78 0.31 -39.36
N HIS A 3 83.86 0.02 -38.41
CA HIS A 3 82.44 0.20 -38.58
C HIS A 3 81.84 0.98 -37.39
N ARG A 4 81.30 2.14 -37.74
CA ARG A 4 80.56 3.03 -36.90
C ARG A 4 79.15 2.47 -36.63
N VAL A 5 78.75 2.39 -35.40
CA VAL A 5 77.35 2.14 -35.03
C VAL A 5 76.70 3.47 -34.63
N SER A 6 75.69 3.85 -35.43
CA SER A 6 74.84 5.03 -35.10
C SER A 6 73.76 4.65 -34.10
N ILE A 7 73.68 5.38 -33.00
CA ILE A 7 72.63 5.27 -32.01
C ILE A 7 71.49 6.20 -32.42
N GLY A 8 70.34 5.61 -32.78
CA GLY A 8 69.10 6.35 -33.00
C GLY A 8 68.37 6.56 -31.70
N VAL A 9 68.13 7.81 -31.36
CA VAL A 9 67.31 8.23 -30.23
C VAL A 9 65.83 8.23 -30.68
N ALA A 10 65.03 7.30 -30.21
CA ALA A 10 63.60 7.29 -30.40
C ALA A 10 62.93 8.10 -29.27
N THR A 11 62.44 9.28 -29.58
CA THR A 11 61.56 10.07 -28.71
C THR A 11 60.16 9.48 -28.76
N ALA A 12 59.75 8.80 -27.67
CA ALA A 12 58.37 8.37 -27.45
C ALA A 12 57.59 9.57 -26.92
N LEU A 13 56.66 10.06 -27.77
CA LEU A 13 55.64 11.03 -27.38
C LEU A 13 54.59 10.29 -26.56
N GLY A 14 54.58 10.47 -25.24
CA GLY A 14 53.52 9.96 -24.35
C GLY A 14 52.24 10.76 -24.53
N LEU A 15 51.21 10.12 -25.07
CA LEU A 15 49.85 10.65 -25.11
C LEU A 15 49.25 10.49 -23.73
N ILE A 16 49.18 11.56 -22.95
CA ILE A 16 48.45 11.61 -21.66
C ILE A 16 46.98 11.76 -22.04
N LEU A 17 46.23 10.68 -21.96
CA LEU A 17 44.76 10.71 -21.94
C LEU A 17 44.33 11.27 -20.59
N LEU A 18 43.90 12.53 -20.57
CA LEU A 18 43.18 13.13 -19.47
C LEU A 18 41.76 12.52 -19.49
N ALA A 19 41.52 11.49 -18.67
CA ALA A 19 40.21 11.04 -18.32
C ALA A 19 39.57 12.13 -17.47
N GLY A 20 38.59 12.82 -18.02
CA GLY A 20 37.80 13.84 -17.29
C GLY A 20 36.84 13.17 -16.30
N PRO A 21 36.36 13.89 -15.28
CA PRO A 21 35.45 13.39 -14.28
C PRO A 21 34.01 13.42 -14.81
N GLU A 22 33.62 12.48 -15.67
CA GLU A 22 32.22 12.38 -16.15
C GLU A 22 31.38 11.34 -15.39
N GLU A 23 31.98 10.55 -14.51
CA GLU A 23 31.29 9.46 -13.81
C GLU A 23 30.46 9.92 -12.60
N ASN A 24 30.74 11.10 -12.03
CA ASN A 24 30.03 11.59 -10.84
C ASN A 24 28.75 12.39 -11.13
N ALA A 25 28.55 12.85 -12.37
CA ALA A 25 27.37 13.68 -12.70
C ALA A 25 26.07 12.86 -12.85
N ALA A 26 26.17 11.57 -13.17
CA ALA A 26 25.01 10.69 -13.29
C ALA A 26 24.51 10.21 -11.92
N GLU A 27 25.40 9.93 -10.99
CA GLU A 27 25.04 9.53 -9.61
C GLU A 27 24.45 10.70 -8.82
N ASP A 28 24.96 11.92 -8.97
CA ASP A 28 24.40 13.12 -8.34
C ASP A 28 23.01 13.48 -8.88
N SER A 29 22.74 13.26 -10.17
CA SER A 29 21.42 13.50 -10.74
C SER A 29 20.37 12.51 -10.27
N VAL A 30 20.72 11.25 -10.05
CA VAL A 30 19.83 10.22 -9.49
C VAL A 30 19.56 10.49 -8.01
N GLN A 31 20.57 10.91 -7.26
CA GLN A 31 20.45 11.24 -5.83
C GLN A 31 19.59 12.52 -5.64
N GLN A 32 19.76 13.54 -6.48
CA GLN A 32 18.94 14.76 -6.44
C GLN A 32 17.49 14.51 -6.88
N ALA A 33 17.24 13.61 -7.82
CA ALA A 33 15.88 13.20 -8.20
C ALA A 33 15.18 12.43 -7.05
N ALA A 34 15.92 11.64 -6.27
CA ALA A 34 15.40 10.93 -5.10
C ALA A 34 15.04 11.87 -3.92
N VAL A 35 15.76 12.99 -3.77
CA VAL A 35 15.50 13.99 -2.73
C VAL A 35 14.38 14.95 -3.11
N ALA A 36 14.15 15.19 -4.41
CA ALA A 36 13.02 15.97 -4.93
C ALA A 36 11.69 15.19 -4.93
N ALA A 37 11.73 13.85 -4.81
CA ALA A 37 10.57 13.01 -4.58
C ALA A 37 10.13 13.14 -3.10
N GLY A 38 9.48 14.24 -2.77
CA GLY A 38 8.93 14.47 -1.45
C GLY A 38 8.10 13.28 -0.98
N LYS A 39 8.43 12.75 0.22
CA LYS A 39 7.73 11.69 0.96
C LYS A 39 7.37 10.51 0.06
N ALA A 40 8.23 9.49 0.05
CA ALA A 40 8.04 8.30 -0.77
C ALA A 40 6.56 7.89 -0.79
N ALA A 41 5.97 7.86 -1.99
CA ALA A 41 4.58 7.45 -2.16
C ALA A 41 4.43 6.05 -1.59
N LEU A 42 3.43 5.87 -0.72
CA LEU A 42 3.13 4.54 -0.19
C LEU A 42 2.71 3.63 -1.35
N PRO A 43 3.09 2.35 -1.32
CA PRO A 43 2.73 1.43 -2.40
C PRO A 43 1.21 1.36 -2.59
N VAL A 44 0.80 1.20 -3.84
CA VAL A 44 -0.58 0.88 -4.24
C VAL A 44 -0.56 -0.47 -4.96
N PRO A 45 -1.60 -1.31 -4.80
CA PRO A 45 -2.78 -1.08 -3.95
C PRO A 45 -2.47 -1.26 -2.45
N ARG A 46 -3.28 -0.65 -1.60
CA ARG A 46 -3.22 -0.85 -0.14
C ARG A 46 -4.55 -0.55 0.53
N PHE A 47 -4.82 -1.21 1.65
CA PHE A 47 -6.00 -0.94 2.44
C PHE A 47 -5.76 0.21 3.44
N VAL A 48 -6.79 1.03 3.59
CA VAL A 48 -6.92 2.12 4.57
C VAL A 48 -8.35 2.14 5.09
N SER A 49 -8.64 2.94 6.11
CA SER A 49 -10.01 3.11 6.61
C SER A 49 -10.50 4.56 6.50
N LEU A 50 -11.80 4.76 6.44
CA LEU A 50 -12.43 6.07 6.47
C LEU A 50 -12.35 6.65 7.88
N LYS A 51 -11.98 7.93 8.02
CA LYS A 51 -11.94 8.62 9.33
C LYS A 51 -13.30 9.08 9.82
N SER A 52 -14.20 9.39 8.87
CA SER A 52 -15.48 10.04 9.15
C SER A 52 -16.64 9.17 8.66
N ASP A 53 -17.79 9.38 9.25
CA ASP A 53 -19.08 8.85 8.82
C ASP A 53 -19.69 9.62 7.63
N LYS A 54 -19.03 10.69 7.16
CA LYS A 54 -19.43 11.43 5.97
C LYS A 54 -18.21 11.71 5.08
N VAL A 55 -18.01 10.86 4.07
CA VAL A 55 -16.90 10.96 3.14
C VAL A 55 -17.42 11.03 1.70
N ASN A 56 -17.25 12.19 1.07
CA ASN A 56 -17.61 12.40 -0.33
C ASN A 56 -16.63 11.66 -1.25
N VAL A 57 -17.19 10.88 -2.16
CA VAL A 57 -16.45 10.25 -3.26
C VAL A 57 -16.76 11.00 -4.54
N ARG A 58 -15.73 11.37 -5.28
CA ARG A 58 -15.83 12.21 -6.47
C ARG A 58 -15.41 11.46 -7.74
N LYS A 59 -15.87 11.95 -8.87
CA LYS A 59 -15.56 11.40 -10.20
C LYS A 59 -14.08 11.56 -10.57
N GLY A 60 -13.42 12.59 -10.04
CA GLY A 60 -12.02 12.91 -10.32
C GLY A 60 -11.30 13.56 -9.14
N PRO A 61 -9.96 13.75 -9.23
CA PRO A 61 -9.12 14.23 -8.14
C PRO A 61 -9.14 15.76 -8.01
N SER A 62 -10.32 16.35 -7.85
CA SER A 62 -10.53 17.78 -7.61
C SER A 62 -11.82 18.04 -6.86
N THR A 63 -11.88 19.14 -6.13
CA THR A 63 -13.12 19.64 -5.49
C THR A 63 -14.19 20.04 -6.49
N ASP A 64 -13.82 20.39 -7.72
CA ASP A 64 -14.74 20.78 -8.79
C ASP A 64 -15.42 19.58 -9.45
N GLN A 65 -14.89 18.38 -9.21
CA GLN A 65 -15.50 17.16 -9.71
C GLN A 65 -16.77 16.81 -8.93
N SER A 66 -17.78 16.32 -9.64
CA SER A 66 -19.04 15.90 -9.04
C SER A 66 -18.86 14.81 -7.99
N ILE A 67 -19.64 14.89 -6.92
CA ILE A 67 -19.80 13.80 -5.95
C ILE A 67 -20.65 12.71 -6.61
N VAL A 68 -20.12 11.48 -6.61
CA VAL A 68 -20.83 10.31 -7.18
C VAL A 68 -21.59 9.53 -6.11
N TRP A 69 -21.04 9.47 -4.89
CA TRP A 69 -21.74 8.98 -3.68
C TRP A 69 -21.07 9.51 -2.41
N VAL A 70 -21.66 9.18 -1.28
CA VAL A 70 -21.15 9.52 0.06
C VAL A 70 -21.11 8.27 0.91
N PHE A 71 -19.96 7.95 1.48
CA PHE A 71 -19.90 6.95 2.54
C PHE A 71 -20.50 7.53 3.82
N SER A 72 -21.31 6.74 4.51
CA SER A 72 -22.06 7.15 5.72
C SER A 72 -21.62 6.40 6.99
N ARG A 73 -20.47 5.73 6.97
CA ARG A 73 -19.96 4.96 8.12
C ARG A 73 -18.45 5.15 8.28
N ALA A 74 -18.03 5.63 9.44
CA ALA A 74 -16.62 5.71 9.79
C ALA A 74 -16.01 4.30 9.93
N GLY A 75 -14.70 4.20 9.69
CA GLY A 75 -13.96 2.95 9.83
C GLY A 75 -14.10 1.97 8.67
N LEU A 76 -14.96 2.23 7.67
CA LEU A 76 -15.05 1.33 6.51
C LEU A 76 -13.68 1.15 5.84
N PRO A 77 -13.24 -0.11 5.59
CA PRO A 77 -12.04 -0.38 4.82
C PRO A 77 -12.27 -0.08 3.35
N VAL A 78 -11.34 0.65 2.75
CA VAL A 78 -11.30 0.92 1.31
C VAL A 78 -9.90 0.64 0.79
N GLU A 79 -9.80 0.19 -0.44
CA GLU A 79 -8.53 -0.07 -1.09
C GLU A 79 -8.09 1.14 -1.92
N VAL A 80 -6.95 1.75 -1.59
CA VAL A 80 -6.33 2.80 -2.42
C VAL A 80 -5.69 2.13 -3.63
N ILE A 81 -6.19 2.45 -4.83
CA ILE A 81 -5.73 1.87 -6.10
C ILE A 81 -4.94 2.86 -6.97
N ALA A 82 -5.01 4.16 -6.67
CA ALA A 82 -4.20 5.19 -7.33
C ALA A 82 -4.10 6.44 -6.44
N GLU A 83 -3.11 7.27 -6.70
CA GLU A 83 -2.89 8.54 -6.03
C GLU A 83 -2.69 9.67 -7.04
N SER A 84 -3.20 10.86 -6.72
CA SER A 84 -2.96 12.09 -7.47
C SER A 84 -2.94 13.26 -6.46
N ASP A 85 -1.80 13.85 -6.22
CA ASP A 85 -1.58 14.91 -5.22
C ASP A 85 -2.21 14.54 -3.85
N ASN A 86 -3.20 15.32 -3.42
CA ASN A 86 -3.92 15.10 -2.17
C ASN A 86 -5.13 14.16 -2.30
N TRP A 87 -5.30 13.51 -3.44
CA TRP A 87 -6.43 12.63 -3.71
C TRP A 87 -6.00 11.17 -3.79
N ARG A 88 -6.87 10.29 -3.35
CA ARG A 88 -6.72 8.84 -3.41
C ARG A 88 -7.91 8.25 -4.15
N ARG A 89 -7.66 7.50 -5.22
CA ARG A 89 -8.70 6.69 -5.84
C ARG A 89 -8.90 5.47 -4.99
N VAL A 90 -10.08 5.34 -4.42
CA VAL A 90 -10.42 4.24 -3.53
C VAL A 90 -11.44 3.32 -4.20
N ARG A 91 -11.36 2.03 -3.88
CA ARG A 91 -12.32 1.01 -4.27
C ARG A 91 -12.94 0.42 -3.01
N ASP A 92 -14.26 0.24 -3.01
CA ASP A 92 -15.00 -0.37 -1.92
C ASP A 92 -15.13 -1.89 -2.08
N SER A 93 -15.80 -2.55 -1.14
CA SER A 93 -16.02 -4.00 -1.14
C SER A 93 -16.98 -4.49 -2.22
N GLU A 94 -17.73 -3.60 -2.86
CA GLU A 94 -18.65 -3.92 -3.97
C GLU A 94 -17.99 -3.69 -5.33
N GLY A 95 -16.74 -3.16 -5.34
CA GLY A 95 -15.95 -2.88 -6.53
C GLY A 95 -16.17 -1.49 -7.10
N ALA A 96 -17.04 -0.65 -6.50
CA ALA A 96 -17.19 0.74 -6.91
C ALA A 96 -15.96 1.57 -6.53
N ASP A 97 -15.55 2.49 -7.41
CA ASP A 97 -14.36 3.30 -7.17
C ASP A 97 -14.58 4.79 -7.46
N GLY A 98 -13.79 5.63 -6.78
CA GLY A 98 -13.79 7.06 -6.97
C GLY A 98 -12.75 7.76 -6.10
N TRP A 99 -12.72 9.08 -6.14
CA TRP A 99 -11.67 9.88 -5.54
C TRP A 99 -12.10 10.47 -4.19
N VAL A 100 -11.25 10.25 -3.19
CA VAL A 100 -11.41 10.75 -1.81
C VAL A 100 -10.21 11.60 -1.45
N PHE A 101 -10.42 12.69 -0.71
CA PHE A 101 -9.33 13.53 -0.22
C PHE A 101 -8.57 12.82 0.89
N HIS A 102 -7.24 12.79 0.83
CA HIS A 102 -6.38 11.95 1.67
C HIS A 102 -6.58 12.14 3.18
N SER A 103 -6.93 13.37 3.63
CA SER A 103 -7.12 13.65 5.06
C SER A 103 -8.34 12.94 5.68
N LEU A 104 -9.26 12.46 4.83
CA LEU A 104 -10.44 11.67 5.23
C LEU A 104 -10.12 10.18 5.40
N LEU A 105 -8.88 9.78 5.13
CA LEU A 105 -8.39 8.41 5.23
C LEU A 105 -7.44 8.24 6.42
N SER A 106 -7.42 7.03 6.98
CA SER A 106 -6.59 6.63 8.12
C SER A 106 -5.82 5.36 7.77
N ALA A 107 -4.58 5.27 8.24
CA ALA A 107 -3.78 4.04 8.15
C ALA A 107 -4.28 2.93 9.08
N ARG A 108 -5.25 3.20 9.96
CA ARG A 108 -5.86 2.17 10.82
C ARG A 108 -6.42 1.06 9.96
N ARG A 109 -6.06 -0.18 10.28
CA ARG A 109 -6.54 -1.36 9.57
C ARG A 109 -7.85 -1.84 10.17
N THR A 110 -8.85 -1.90 9.30
CA THR A 110 -10.19 -2.40 9.61
C THR A 110 -10.60 -3.41 8.56
N VAL A 111 -11.58 -4.23 8.88
CA VAL A 111 -12.11 -5.26 7.97
C VAL A 111 -13.63 -5.28 7.99
N LEU A 112 -14.21 -5.68 6.86
CA LEU A 112 -15.62 -6.12 6.77
C LEU A 112 -15.64 -7.64 6.66
N VAL A 113 -16.48 -8.26 7.45
CA VAL A 113 -16.71 -9.72 7.41
C VAL A 113 -17.56 -10.05 6.19
N THR A 114 -17.08 -10.90 5.30
CA THR A 114 -17.77 -11.44 4.10
C THR A 114 -18.76 -10.46 3.43
N PRO A 115 -18.35 -9.23 3.04
CA PRO A 115 -19.30 -8.23 2.51
C PRO A 115 -19.96 -8.65 1.19
N TRP A 116 -19.42 -9.67 0.51
CA TRP A 116 -19.98 -10.26 -0.72
C TRP A 116 -21.10 -11.26 -0.45
N SER A 117 -21.27 -11.74 0.78
CA SER A 117 -22.36 -12.65 1.15
C SER A 117 -23.66 -11.88 1.34
N LYS A 118 -24.65 -12.19 0.50
CA LYS A 118 -26.00 -11.64 0.61
C LYS A 118 -26.84 -12.61 1.42
N GLY A 119 -26.78 -12.53 2.75
CA GLY A 119 -27.60 -13.42 3.53
C GLY A 119 -27.22 -13.52 5.00
N GLU A 120 -27.83 -14.48 5.67
CA GLU A 120 -27.66 -14.75 7.11
C GLU A 120 -26.40 -15.59 7.40
N GLU A 121 -25.39 -15.56 6.51
CA GLU A 121 -24.15 -16.26 6.77
C GLU A 121 -23.52 -15.73 8.06
N ARG A 122 -23.25 -16.65 8.98
CA ARG A 122 -22.58 -16.35 10.24
C ARG A 122 -21.16 -16.89 10.20
N ILE A 123 -20.22 -16.03 10.46
CA ILE A 123 -18.80 -16.34 10.47
C ILE A 123 -18.34 -16.46 11.92
N PRO A 124 -17.89 -17.65 12.37
CA PRO A 124 -17.42 -17.82 13.73
C PRO A 124 -16.19 -16.94 14.01
N LEU A 125 -16.22 -16.23 15.12
CA LEU A 125 -15.05 -15.59 15.72
C LEU A 125 -14.45 -16.57 16.71
N TYR A 126 -13.34 -17.20 16.32
CA TYR A 126 -12.73 -18.29 17.09
C TYR A 126 -11.87 -17.76 18.25
N GLY A 127 -11.81 -18.53 19.35
CA GLY A 127 -10.94 -18.20 20.48
C GLY A 127 -9.44 -18.47 20.23
N SER A 128 -9.11 -19.23 19.18
CA SER A 128 -7.72 -19.48 18.73
C SER A 128 -7.67 -19.71 17.22
N LYS A 129 -6.48 -19.75 16.63
CA LYS A 129 -6.23 -19.98 15.19
C LYS A 129 -6.54 -21.42 14.79
N SER A 130 -7.78 -21.86 14.98
CA SER A 130 -8.26 -23.20 14.62
C SER A 130 -9.76 -23.23 14.46
N THR A 131 -10.24 -23.82 13.37
CA THR A 131 -11.68 -24.04 13.10
C THR A 131 -12.35 -25.02 14.05
N SER A 132 -11.57 -25.81 14.80
CA SER A 132 -12.07 -26.68 15.87
C SER A 132 -12.13 -25.99 17.23
N SER A 133 -11.62 -24.76 17.33
CA SER A 133 -11.70 -23.95 18.54
C SER A 133 -13.13 -23.49 18.80
N ARG A 134 -13.45 -23.29 20.07
CA ARG A 134 -14.75 -22.70 20.44
C ARG A 134 -14.87 -21.30 19.85
N ALA A 135 -16.01 -21.01 19.20
CA ALA A 135 -16.38 -19.65 18.82
C ALA A 135 -16.70 -18.82 20.06
N VAL A 136 -16.17 -17.60 20.13
CA VAL A 136 -16.45 -16.60 21.16
C VAL A 136 -17.64 -15.71 20.77
N ALA A 137 -17.91 -15.60 19.46
CA ALA A 137 -19.05 -14.92 18.88
C ALA A 137 -19.33 -15.44 17.46
N ASP A 138 -20.51 -15.16 16.93
CA ASP A 138 -20.86 -15.35 15.53
C ASP A 138 -21.05 -13.98 14.87
N LEU A 139 -20.25 -13.68 13.86
CA LEU A 139 -20.27 -12.41 13.13
C LEU A 139 -21.19 -12.50 11.92
N GLN A 140 -22.02 -11.49 11.72
CA GLN A 140 -22.83 -11.36 10.52
C GLN A 140 -22.01 -10.79 9.36
N SER A 141 -22.43 -11.06 8.14
CA SER A 141 -21.90 -10.40 6.95
C SER A 141 -21.99 -8.87 7.06
N GLY A 142 -20.96 -8.16 6.62
CA GLY A 142 -20.87 -6.69 6.69
C GLY A 142 -20.54 -6.12 8.07
N VAL A 143 -20.27 -6.97 9.08
CA VAL A 143 -19.78 -6.52 10.38
C VAL A 143 -18.39 -5.91 10.21
N LEU A 144 -18.20 -4.73 10.80
CA LEU A 144 -16.95 -3.99 10.81
C LEU A 144 -16.13 -4.37 12.04
N GLY A 145 -14.88 -4.76 11.83
CA GLY A 145 -13.92 -5.05 12.88
C GLY A 145 -12.61 -4.27 12.73
N SER A 146 -11.86 -4.14 13.81
CA SER A 146 -10.49 -3.64 13.81
C SER A 146 -9.52 -4.80 13.72
N VAL A 147 -8.52 -4.72 12.85
CA VAL A 147 -7.44 -5.70 12.77
C VAL A 147 -6.44 -5.43 13.89
N LEU A 148 -6.12 -6.46 14.66
CA LEU A 148 -5.06 -6.45 15.66
C LEU A 148 -3.78 -7.02 15.07
N GLU A 149 -3.85 -8.19 14.45
CA GLU A 149 -2.74 -8.84 13.72
C GLU A 149 -3.28 -9.77 12.64
N CYS A 150 -2.48 -10.07 11.61
CA CYS A 150 -2.73 -11.14 10.65
C CYS A 150 -1.42 -11.87 10.36
N ASP A 151 -1.48 -13.21 10.18
CA ASP A 151 -0.31 -14.05 9.90
C ASP A 151 -0.30 -14.65 8.48
N GLY A 152 -1.20 -14.18 7.62
CA GLY A 152 -1.37 -14.66 6.25
C GLY A 152 -2.47 -15.71 6.07
N GLU A 153 -2.92 -16.35 7.14
CA GLU A 153 -4.05 -17.30 7.13
C GLU A 153 -5.17 -16.83 8.07
N TRP A 154 -4.81 -16.38 9.25
CA TRP A 154 -5.73 -15.91 10.28
C TRP A 154 -5.51 -14.44 10.58
N CYS A 155 -6.60 -13.72 10.86
CA CYS A 155 -6.55 -12.41 11.46
C CYS A 155 -7.17 -12.42 12.85
N GLN A 156 -6.46 -11.85 13.82
CA GLN A 156 -7.05 -11.45 15.09
C GLN A 156 -7.78 -10.14 14.88
N VAL A 157 -9.07 -10.13 15.16
CA VAL A 157 -9.92 -8.95 15.01
C VAL A 157 -10.66 -8.64 16.29
N SER A 158 -10.95 -7.36 16.48
CA SER A 158 -11.82 -6.88 17.54
C SER A 158 -13.10 -6.32 16.92
N VAL A 159 -14.23 -6.79 17.43
CA VAL A 159 -15.59 -6.36 17.03
C VAL A 159 -16.36 -6.07 18.31
N ASP A 160 -16.74 -4.81 18.51
CA ASP A 160 -17.33 -4.35 19.76
C ASP A 160 -16.51 -4.80 21.00
N ASP A 161 -17.11 -5.56 21.91
CA ASP A 161 -16.45 -6.07 23.12
C ASP A 161 -15.79 -7.46 22.94
N TYR A 162 -15.84 -8.02 21.73
CA TYR A 162 -15.30 -9.33 21.42
C TYR A 162 -13.98 -9.23 20.66
N SER A 163 -13.07 -10.16 20.94
CA SER A 163 -11.82 -10.31 20.20
C SER A 163 -11.56 -11.80 19.94
N GLY A 164 -11.06 -12.12 18.76
CA GLY A 164 -10.81 -13.50 18.38
C GLY A 164 -10.25 -13.59 16.97
N TYR A 165 -10.26 -14.80 16.41
CA TYR A 165 -9.62 -15.13 15.16
C TYR A 165 -10.65 -15.46 14.07
N VAL A 166 -10.42 -14.90 12.88
CA VAL A 166 -11.21 -15.17 11.66
C VAL A 166 -10.24 -15.54 10.54
N LEU A 167 -10.64 -16.47 9.67
CA LEU A 167 -9.88 -16.78 8.46
C LEU A 167 -9.80 -15.56 7.56
N GLN A 168 -8.60 -15.27 7.06
CA GLN A 168 -8.31 -14.07 6.28
C GLN A 168 -9.13 -13.98 4.98
N ASP A 169 -9.48 -15.12 4.37
CA ASP A 169 -10.30 -15.21 3.17
C ASP A 169 -11.78 -14.83 3.40
N ARG A 170 -12.20 -14.64 4.66
CA ARG A 170 -13.52 -14.16 5.06
C ARG A 170 -13.58 -12.65 5.28
N LEU A 171 -12.50 -11.94 5.01
CA LEU A 171 -12.34 -10.53 5.36
C LEU A 171 -12.04 -9.68 4.12
N TRP A 172 -12.73 -8.55 3.99
CA TRP A 172 -12.34 -7.43 3.13
C TRP A 172 -11.62 -6.39 3.97
N GLY A 173 -10.48 -5.90 3.52
CA GLY A 173 -9.63 -4.94 4.25
C GLY A 173 -8.23 -5.48 4.51
N VAL A 174 -7.97 -6.74 4.13
CA VAL A 174 -6.66 -7.40 4.14
C VAL A 174 -6.50 -8.19 2.84
N TYR A 175 -5.26 -8.32 2.35
CA TYR A 175 -4.96 -9.18 1.21
C TYR A 175 -4.76 -10.61 1.67
N ARG A 176 -5.06 -11.56 0.79
CA ARG A 176 -4.77 -12.97 1.03
C ARG A 176 -3.25 -13.16 1.22
N GLY A 177 -2.85 -13.78 2.31
CA GLY A 177 -1.45 -14.01 2.67
C GLY A 177 -0.75 -12.77 3.25
N GLU A 178 -1.46 -11.67 3.52
CA GLU A 178 -0.89 -10.47 4.12
C GLU A 178 -0.62 -10.67 5.61
N GLU A 179 0.57 -10.28 6.06
CA GLU A 179 0.89 -10.14 7.48
C GLU A 179 0.66 -8.70 7.93
N VAL A 180 -0.08 -8.53 9.02
CA VAL A 180 -0.33 -7.23 9.67
C VAL A 180 0.12 -7.34 11.12
N LYS A 181 0.97 -6.38 11.54
CA LYS A 181 1.51 -6.30 12.91
C LYS A 181 1.06 -5.03 13.59
#